data_2cf902f5cb19f36d7d369be3a0ef6e0d
#
_entry.id   2cf902f5cb19f36d7d369be3a0ef6e0d
#
_cell.length_a   1.000
_cell.length_b   1.000
_cell.length_c   1.000
_cell.angle_alpha   90.00
_cell.angle_beta   90.00
_cell.angle_gamma   90.00
#
_symmetry.space_group_name_H-M   'P 1'
#
loop_
_entity.id
_entity.type
_entity.pdbx_description
1 polymer ?
#
loop_
_entity_poly.entity_id
_entity_poly.type
_entity_poly.pdbx_seq_one_letter_code
_entity_poly.pdbx_strand_id
1 'polypeptide(L)'
;KFKILNAMHFGVPQKRERIFVVSIFGKNTFDFSRLERIEMNKISNYLENDESTLYEVRQESMLKHIRGEPKNNHFKGRLKVIDKYAYTISTKQVRIPNSGIIDIGNGKYRYLTERECFRLMGFDDEDFNKLRSIYKQRKGTTSSILYKQAGNSIVVNVLEAILKEIVRMEDK
;
A
#
# COMPACT_ATOMS: atom_id res chain seq x y z
N LYS A 1 -14.58 -11.42 -18.10
CA LYS A 1 -14.97 -10.08 -17.65
C LYS A 1 -13.78 -9.35 -17.02
N PHE A 2 -13.77 -8.01 -17.08
CA PHE A 2 -12.76 -7.22 -16.38
C PHE A 2 -13.39 -6.01 -15.68
N LYS A 3 -12.72 -5.52 -14.65
CA LYS A 3 -13.10 -4.32 -13.89
C LYS A 3 -11.88 -3.67 -13.27
N ILE A 4 -11.87 -2.33 -13.20
CA ILE A 4 -10.92 -1.60 -12.36
C ILE A 4 -11.48 -1.58 -10.93
N LEU A 5 -10.70 -2.09 -9.98
CA LEU A 5 -11.04 -2.09 -8.56
C LEU A 5 -10.02 -1.26 -7.78
N ASN A 6 -10.53 -0.54 -6.76
CA ASN A 6 -9.71 0.27 -5.85
C ASN A 6 -9.72 -0.38 -4.47
N ALA A 7 -8.54 -0.58 -3.87
CA ALA A 7 -8.38 -1.21 -2.56
C ALA A 7 -9.18 -0.51 -1.44
N MET A 8 -9.41 0.81 -1.56
CA MET A 8 -10.21 1.58 -0.61
C MET A 8 -11.64 1.06 -0.45
N HIS A 9 -12.18 0.39 -1.46
CA HIS A 9 -13.52 -0.19 -1.41
C HIS A 9 -13.57 -1.59 -0.78
N PHE A 10 -12.45 -2.05 -0.26
CA PHE A 10 -12.29 -3.37 0.35
C PHE A 10 -11.61 -3.28 1.73
N GLY A 11 -11.89 -2.19 2.46
CA GLY A 11 -11.43 -1.99 3.83
C GLY A 11 -10.01 -1.43 3.99
N VAL A 12 -9.20 -1.39 2.94
CA VAL A 12 -7.79 -0.98 3.03
C VAL A 12 -7.62 0.51 2.73
N PRO A 13 -6.99 1.30 3.61
CA PRO A 13 -6.78 2.73 3.39
C PRO A 13 -5.61 3.01 2.43
N GLN A 14 -5.71 2.45 1.21
CA GLN A 14 -4.75 2.67 0.13
C GLN A 14 -5.47 2.95 -1.20
N LYS A 15 -5.22 4.10 -1.81
CA LYS A 15 -5.67 4.40 -3.16
C LYS A 15 -4.81 3.62 -4.17
N ARG A 16 -5.23 2.38 -4.44
CA ARG A 16 -4.59 1.49 -5.40
C ARG A 16 -5.62 0.93 -6.36
N GLU A 17 -5.62 1.43 -7.57
CA GLU A 17 -6.48 0.97 -8.65
C GLU A 17 -5.73 -0.04 -9.52
N ARG A 18 -6.36 -1.19 -9.79
CA ARG A 18 -5.83 -2.21 -10.67
C ARG A 18 -6.95 -2.81 -11.53
N ILE A 19 -6.59 -3.24 -12.72
CA ILE A 19 -7.49 -4.00 -13.60
C ILE A 19 -7.46 -5.45 -13.13
N PHE A 20 -8.63 -5.99 -12.83
CA PHE A 20 -8.82 -7.40 -12.55
C PHE A 20 -9.56 -8.05 -13.70
N VAL A 21 -9.06 -9.18 -14.17
CA VAL A 21 -9.65 -9.99 -15.22
C VAL A 21 -10.01 -11.33 -14.61
N VAL A 22 -11.29 -11.71 -14.71
CA VAL A 22 -11.77 -13.02 -14.29
C VAL A 22 -12.31 -13.75 -15.51
N SER A 23 -11.76 -14.95 -15.76
CA SER A 23 -12.18 -15.87 -16.80
C SER A 23 -12.73 -17.13 -16.17
N ILE A 24 -13.97 -17.48 -16.49
CA ILE A 24 -14.64 -18.69 -16.03
C ILE A 24 -14.84 -19.61 -17.23
N PHE A 25 -14.48 -20.87 -17.11
CA PHE A 25 -14.74 -21.87 -18.12
C PHE A 25 -16.22 -22.28 -18.08
N GLY A 26 -16.86 -22.37 -19.24
CA GLY A 26 -18.28 -22.74 -19.35
C GLY A 26 -19.22 -21.57 -19.64
N LYS A 27 -20.49 -21.72 -19.27
CA LYS A 27 -21.56 -20.74 -19.58
C LYS A 27 -21.71 -19.62 -18.55
N ASN A 28 -21.16 -19.78 -17.34
CA ASN A 28 -21.28 -18.80 -16.27
C ASN A 28 -20.41 -17.58 -16.55
N THR A 29 -20.91 -16.42 -16.19
CA THR A 29 -20.18 -15.16 -16.32
C THR A 29 -20.01 -14.51 -14.95
N PHE A 30 -18.76 -14.11 -14.62
CA PHE A 30 -18.45 -13.40 -13.38
C PHE A 30 -19.09 -12.01 -13.37
N ASP A 31 -19.72 -11.64 -12.24
CA ASP A 31 -20.33 -10.33 -12.05
C ASP A 31 -19.64 -9.54 -10.95
N PHE A 32 -18.83 -8.55 -11.33
CA PHE A 32 -18.13 -7.66 -10.40
C PHE A 32 -19.06 -6.77 -9.55
N SER A 33 -20.34 -6.65 -9.87
CA SER A 33 -21.28 -5.87 -9.07
C SER A 33 -21.65 -6.58 -7.75
N ARG A 34 -21.44 -7.90 -7.68
CA ARG A 34 -21.73 -8.72 -6.51
C ARG A 34 -20.60 -8.77 -5.48
N LEU A 35 -19.45 -8.17 -5.79
CA LEU A 35 -18.35 -8.13 -4.84
C LEU A 35 -18.76 -7.40 -3.56
N GLU A 36 -18.54 -8.04 -2.44
CA GLU A 36 -18.72 -7.44 -1.12
C GLU A 36 -17.79 -6.22 -0.97
N ARG A 37 -18.38 -5.06 -0.69
CA ARG A 37 -17.65 -3.83 -0.42
C ARG A 37 -17.53 -3.63 1.08
N ILE A 38 -16.35 -3.23 1.52
CA ILE A 38 -16.04 -2.95 2.92
C ILE A 38 -15.60 -1.51 3.01
N GLU A 39 -16.17 -0.76 3.94
CA GLU A 39 -15.77 0.62 4.20
C GLU A 39 -14.29 0.69 4.58
N MET A 40 -13.63 1.72 4.09
CA MET A 40 -12.21 1.93 4.32
C MET A 40 -11.91 2.16 5.81
N ASN A 41 -11.02 1.37 6.35
CA ASN A 41 -10.53 1.52 7.71
C ASN A 41 -9.72 2.82 7.90
N LYS A 42 -9.57 3.27 9.14
CA LYS A 42 -8.70 4.41 9.48
C LYS A 42 -7.23 4.04 9.21
N ILE A 43 -6.51 4.95 8.56
CA ILE A 43 -5.08 4.76 8.26
C ILE A 43 -4.24 4.52 9.54
N SER A 44 -4.61 5.15 10.65
CA SER A 44 -3.92 4.98 11.94
C SER A 44 -3.83 3.54 12.41
N ASN A 45 -4.78 2.67 12.02
CA ASN A 45 -4.76 1.25 12.40
C ASN A 45 -3.66 0.46 11.69
N TYR A 46 -3.06 1.03 10.66
CA TYR A 46 -2.01 0.41 9.84
C TYR A 46 -0.62 0.94 10.16
N LEU A 47 -0.55 2.05 10.91
CA LEU A 47 0.71 2.72 11.23
C LEU A 47 1.33 2.15 12.50
N GLU A 48 2.67 2.19 12.56
CA GLU A 48 3.47 1.87 13.73
C GLU A 48 3.84 3.16 14.48
N ASN A 49 3.95 3.06 15.80
CA ASN A 49 4.57 4.10 16.61
C ASN A 49 6.10 3.92 16.54
N ASP A 50 6.68 4.24 15.38
CA ASP A 50 8.12 4.12 15.18
C ASP A 50 8.82 5.47 15.46
N GLU A 51 9.54 5.54 16.55
CA GLU A 51 10.36 6.68 16.96
C GLU A 51 11.79 6.62 16.37
N SER A 52 12.09 5.58 15.58
CA SER A 52 13.43 5.44 15.00
C SER A 52 13.67 6.49 13.92
N THR A 53 14.90 6.97 13.86
CA THR A 53 15.33 7.89 12.79
C THR A 53 15.64 7.18 11.47
N LEU A 54 15.42 5.85 11.40
CA LEU A 54 15.71 5.04 10.23
C LEU A 54 14.84 5.41 9.02
N TYR A 55 13.57 5.71 9.31
CA TYR A 55 12.59 6.05 8.28
C TYR A 55 12.44 7.57 8.05
N GLU A 56 13.22 8.40 8.75
CA GLU A 56 13.15 9.86 8.62
C GLU A 56 13.53 10.32 7.22
N VAL A 57 12.72 11.22 6.67
CA VAL A 57 12.99 11.88 5.37
C VAL A 57 14.03 12.95 5.58
N ARG A 58 15.27 12.70 5.15
CA ARG A 58 16.41 13.61 5.32
C ARG A 58 16.84 14.31 4.03
N GLN A 59 16.31 13.88 2.87
CA GLN A 59 16.68 14.47 1.60
C GLN A 59 16.07 15.86 1.46
N GLU A 60 16.91 16.87 1.40
CA GLU A 60 16.50 18.27 1.27
C GLU A 60 15.64 18.52 0.02
N SER A 61 15.91 17.82 -1.07
CA SER A 61 15.07 17.88 -2.29
C SER A 61 13.63 17.44 -2.06
N MET A 62 13.40 16.46 -1.16
CA MET A 62 12.06 16.03 -0.79
C MET A 62 11.40 17.00 0.18
N LEU A 63 12.15 17.47 1.18
CA LEU A 63 11.65 18.44 2.17
C LEU A 63 11.21 19.75 1.51
N LYS A 64 11.96 20.26 0.52
CA LYS A 64 11.57 21.41 -0.29
C LYS A 64 10.24 21.21 -1.01
N HIS A 65 10.00 20.02 -1.53
CA HIS A 65 8.71 19.68 -2.15
C HIS A 65 7.54 19.74 -1.17
N ILE A 66 7.74 19.25 0.05
CA ILE A 66 6.71 19.26 1.10
C ILE A 66 6.43 20.69 1.54
N ARG A 67 7.46 21.50 1.70
CA ARG A 67 7.37 22.92 2.13
C ARG A 67 6.80 23.85 1.06
N GLY A 68 6.53 23.35 -0.15
CA GLY A 68 5.96 24.16 -1.23
C GLY A 68 6.94 25.14 -1.90
N GLU A 69 8.24 24.97 -1.71
CA GLU A 69 9.27 25.79 -2.36
C GLU A 69 9.25 25.61 -3.89
N PRO A 70 9.72 26.63 -4.69
CA PRO A 70 9.63 26.62 -6.14
C PRO A 70 10.23 25.36 -6.75
N LYS A 71 9.42 24.69 -7.55
CA LYS A 71 9.69 23.34 -8.06
C LYS A 71 10.58 23.40 -9.29
N ASN A 72 11.74 22.80 -9.25
CA ASN A 72 12.39 22.34 -10.46
C ASN A 72 11.47 21.33 -11.17
N ASN A 73 11.23 21.51 -12.46
CA ASN A 73 10.20 20.84 -13.28
C ASN A 73 10.23 19.29 -13.31
N HIS A 74 11.22 18.64 -12.69
CA HIS A 74 11.41 17.20 -12.73
C HIS A 74 10.60 16.40 -11.68
N PHE A 75 10.07 17.06 -10.62
CA PHE A 75 9.32 16.40 -9.55
C PHE A 75 7.91 17.01 -9.40
N LYS A 76 7.05 16.78 -10.38
CA LYS A 76 5.67 17.22 -10.30
C LYS A 76 4.89 16.43 -9.22
N GLY A 77 4.91 16.97 -8.00
CA GLY A 77 3.78 16.84 -7.08
C GLY A 77 3.41 15.46 -6.53
N ARG A 78 4.31 14.46 -6.48
CA ARG A 78 3.96 13.10 -6.02
C ARG A 78 4.23 12.86 -4.53
N LEU A 79 4.95 13.72 -3.86
CA LEU A 79 5.21 13.59 -2.44
C LEU A 79 4.07 14.25 -1.67
N LYS A 80 3.19 13.46 -1.08
CA LYS A 80 2.04 13.92 -0.30
C LYS A 80 2.14 13.42 1.13
N VAL A 81 1.74 14.25 2.07
CA VAL A 81 1.54 13.81 3.45
C VAL A 81 0.28 12.93 3.48
N ILE A 82 0.40 11.77 4.12
CA ILE A 82 -0.70 10.84 4.32
C ILE A 82 -1.61 11.40 5.41
N ASP A 83 -2.89 11.56 5.10
CA ASP A 83 -3.93 11.97 6.04
C ASP A 83 -4.92 10.82 6.25
N LYS A 84 -5.81 10.57 5.31
CA LYS A 84 -6.87 9.54 5.43
C LYS A 84 -6.49 8.20 4.82
N TYR A 85 -5.64 8.21 3.81
CA TYR A 85 -5.21 7.01 3.09
C TYR A 85 -3.83 7.20 2.47
N ALA A 86 -3.12 6.10 2.29
CA ALA A 86 -1.89 6.06 1.52
C ALA A 86 -2.18 5.98 0.01
N TYR A 87 -1.28 6.51 -0.80
CA TYR A 87 -1.31 6.28 -2.25
C TYR A 87 -0.68 4.90 -2.57
N THR A 88 -0.64 4.57 -3.85
CA THR A 88 -0.11 3.27 -4.30
C THR A 88 1.29 3.01 -3.78
N ILE A 89 1.44 1.96 -2.98
CA ILE A 89 2.73 1.45 -2.52
C ILE A 89 3.52 0.96 -3.74
N SER A 90 4.75 1.45 -3.87
CA SER A 90 5.68 1.10 -4.95
C SER A 90 6.87 0.30 -4.41
N THR A 91 7.68 -0.23 -5.31
CA THR A 91 8.89 -1.01 -4.96
C THR A 91 10.06 -0.16 -4.44
N LYS A 92 9.95 1.18 -4.49
CA LYS A 92 11.06 2.12 -4.16
C LYS A 92 10.62 3.15 -3.11
N GLN A 93 10.14 2.67 -1.96
CA GLN A 93 9.53 3.53 -0.94
C GLN A 93 10.47 4.59 -0.36
N VAL A 94 11.72 4.25 -0.05
CA VAL A 94 12.69 5.22 0.54
C VAL A 94 13.32 6.15 -0.48
N ARG A 95 13.19 5.88 -1.77
CA ARG A 95 13.75 6.74 -2.82
C ARG A 95 12.71 7.65 -3.46
N ILE A 96 11.53 7.11 -3.72
CA ILE A 96 10.40 7.81 -4.35
C ILE A 96 9.13 7.27 -3.68
N PRO A 97 8.72 7.80 -2.51
CA PRO A 97 7.58 7.30 -1.76
C PRO A 97 6.27 7.72 -2.43
N ASN A 98 5.89 7.05 -3.52
CA ASN A 98 4.60 7.30 -4.19
C ASN A 98 3.40 7.08 -3.26
N SER A 99 3.56 6.27 -2.21
CA SER A 99 2.55 6.04 -1.18
C SER A 99 2.25 7.27 -0.33
N GLY A 100 3.15 8.24 -0.32
CA GLY A 100 3.15 9.38 0.58
C GLY A 100 4.11 9.17 1.76
N ILE A 101 4.11 10.14 2.66
CA ILE A 101 4.93 10.21 3.87
C ILE A 101 4.07 10.54 5.08
N ILE A 102 4.55 10.19 6.25
CA ILE A 102 3.89 10.48 7.54
C ILE A 102 4.50 11.75 8.14
N ASP A 103 3.65 12.68 8.57
CA ASP A 103 4.06 13.80 9.41
C ASP A 103 4.25 13.30 10.85
N ILE A 104 5.44 13.50 11.41
CA ILE A 104 5.78 13.14 12.78
C ILE A 104 5.93 14.36 13.69
N GLY A 105 5.46 15.52 13.22
CA GLY A 105 5.52 16.78 13.93
C GLY A 105 6.85 17.53 13.79
N ASN A 106 6.86 18.78 14.27
CA ASN A 106 8.05 19.66 14.25
C ASN A 106 8.70 19.81 12.86
N GLY A 107 7.91 19.74 11.79
CA GLY A 107 8.41 19.83 10.40
C GLY A 107 9.21 18.61 9.96
N LYS A 108 9.10 17.49 10.67
CA LYS A 108 9.75 16.23 10.33
C LYS A 108 8.76 15.26 9.72
N TYR A 109 9.27 14.43 8.84
CA TYR A 109 8.48 13.44 8.09
C TYR A 109 9.21 12.11 8.04
N ARG A 110 8.45 11.02 7.93
CA ARG A 110 9.02 9.67 7.75
C ARG A 110 8.36 8.92 6.59
N TYR A 111 9.06 7.96 6.05
CA TYR A 111 8.51 6.97 5.13
C TYR A 111 7.60 5.99 5.89
N LEU A 112 6.75 5.28 5.15
CA LEU A 112 6.12 4.07 5.67
C LEU A 112 7.19 3.00 5.93
N THR A 113 7.05 2.28 7.05
CA THR A 113 7.90 1.12 7.34
C THR A 113 7.55 -0.04 6.39
N GLU A 114 8.40 -1.05 6.32
CA GLU A 114 8.11 -2.26 5.55
C GLU A 114 6.84 -2.95 6.06
N ARG A 115 6.66 -3.03 7.39
CA ARG A 115 5.47 -3.62 8.02
C ARG A 115 4.19 -2.85 7.65
N GLU A 116 4.21 -1.54 7.73
CA GLU A 116 3.09 -0.69 7.33
C GLU A 116 2.72 -0.90 5.86
N CYS A 117 3.72 -1.06 5.00
CA CYS A 117 3.50 -1.37 3.59
C CYS A 117 2.80 -2.74 3.40
N PHE A 118 3.18 -3.77 4.17
CA PHE A 118 2.53 -5.08 4.12
C PHE A 118 1.10 -5.02 4.66
N ARG A 119 0.87 -4.37 5.80
CA ARG A 119 -0.48 -4.15 6.33
C ARG A 119 -1.38 -3.45 5.30
N LEU A 120 -0.88 -2.41 4.63
CA LEU A 120 -1.60 -1.69 3.57
C LEU A 120 -1.79 -2.53 2.30
N MET A 121 -1.12 -3.66 2.16
CA MET A 121 -1.39 -4.66 1.12
C MET A 121 -2.33 -5.77 1.60
N GLY A 122 -2.83 -5.71 2.84
CA GLY A 122 -3.77 -6.66 3.43
C GLY A 122 -3.12 -7.89 4.05
N PHE A 123 -1.80 -7.91 4.21
CA PHE A 123 -1.10 -8.97 4.96
C PHE A 123 -1.16 -8.67 6.45
N ASP A 124 -1.23 -9.70 7.26
CA ASP A 124 -1.12 -9.59 8.71
C ASP A 124 0.33 -9.51 9.19
N ASP A 125 0.50 -9.27 10.48
CA ASP A 125 1.82 -9.16 11.09
C ASP A 125 2.54 -10.50 11.19
N GLU A 126 1.83 -11.63 11.22
CA GLU A 126 2.41 -12.96 11.25
C GLU A 126 3.09 -13.27 9.91
N ASP A 127 2.41 -13.01 8.80
CA ASP A 127 2.97 -13.15 7.46
C ASP A 127 4.20 -12.26 7.26
N PHE A 128 4.12 -11.01 7.71
CA PHE A 128 5.26 -10.10 7.66
C PHE A 128 6.45 -10.63 8.48
N ASN A 129 6.20 -11.12 9.70
CA ASN A 129 7.26 -11.66 10.57
C ASN A 129 7.92 -12.90 9.97
N LYS A 130 7.16 -13.79 9.32
CA LYS A 130 7.70 -14.94 8.57
C LYS A 130 8.67 -14.47 7.49
N LEU A 131 8.25 -13.51 6.66
CA LEU A 131 9.11 -12.96 5.60
C LEU A 131 10.36 -12.26 6.16
N ARG A 132 10.20 -11.46 7.22
CA ARG A 132 11.31 -10.77 7.88
C ARG A 132 12.33 -11.74 8.47
N SER A 133 11.90 -12.90 8.95
CA SER A 133 12.83 -13.93 9.48
C SER A 133 13.72 -14.52 8.39
N ILE A 134 13.21 -14.63 7.17
CA ILE A 134 13.94 -15.14 6.00
C ILE A 134 14.84 -14.05 5.41
N TYR A 135 14.27 -12.86 5.19
CA TYR A 135 14.99 -11.71 4.60
C TYR A 135 15.54 -10.81 5.70
N LYS A 136 16.60 -11.31 6.36
CA LYS A 136 17.25 -10.57 7.46
C LYS A 136 17.75 -9.21 6.98
N GLN A 137 17.34 -8.18 7.68
CA GLN A 137 17.74 -6.80 7.42
C GLN A 137 19.09 -6.52 8.10
N ARG A 138 19.99 -5.82 7.39
CA ARG A 138 21.19 -5.29 8.01
C ARG A 138 20.80 -4.23 9.04
N LYS A 139 21.41 -4.29 10.23
CA LYS A 139 21.15 -3.32 11.30
C LYS A 139 21.33 -1.87 10.81
N GLY A 140 20.36 -1.01 11.09
CA GLY A 140 20.38 0.41 10.71
C GLY A 140 20.08 0.69 9.24
N THR A 141 19.53 -0.28 8.49
CA THR A 141 19.09 -0.07 7.09
C THR A 141 17.65 -0.52 6.87
N THR A 142 16.98 0.04 5.86
CA THR A 142 15.68 -0.44 5.41
C THR A 142 15.82 -1.64 4.47
N SER A 143 14.81 -2.50 4.39
CA SER A 143 14.83 -3.67 3.51
C SER A 143 14.23 -3.35 2.14
N SER A 144 15.09 -3.15 1.15
CA SER A 144 14.65 -2.96 -0.24
C SER A 144 13.89 -4.18 -0.79
N ILE A 145 14.20 -5.38 -0.31
CA ILE A 145 13.53 -6.64 -0.72
C ILE A 145 12.07 -6.64 -0.23
N LEU A 146 11.84 -6.34 1.05
CA LEU A 146 10.49 -6.31 1.62
C LEU A 146 9.64 -5.20 0.96
N TYR A 147 10.18 -4.01 0.74
CA TYR A 147 9.48 -2.99 -0.03
C TYR A 147 9.13 -3.42 -1.45
N LYS A 148 10.07 -4.12 -2.12
CA LYS A 148 9.84 -4.66 -3.46
C LYS A 148 8.72 -5.69 -3.47
N GLN A 149 8.69 -6.57 -2.48
CA GLN A 149 7.61 -7.57 -2.34
C GLN A 149 6.27 -6.90 -2.11
N ALA A 150 6.16 -5.98 -1.13
CA ALA A 150 4.93 -5.23 -0.89
C ALA A 150 4.45 -4.49 -2.15
N GLY A 151 5.35 -3.76 -2.83
CA GLY A 151 5.01 -2.98 -4.02
C GLY A 151 4.53 -3.82 -5.21
N ASN A 152 5.05 -5.04 -5.37
CA ASN A 152 4.65 -5.98 -6.42
C ASN A 152 3.42 -6.82 -6.07
N SER A 153 3.01 -6.82 -4.81
CA SER A 153 1.85 -7.60 -4.36
C SER A 153 0.52 -7.04 -4.87
N ILE A 154 -0.48 -7.89 -4.84
CA ILE A 154 -1.90 -7.53 -4.98
C ILE A 154 -2.48 -7.38 -3.57
N VAL A 155 -3.42 -6.43 -3.39
CA VAL A 155 -4.10 -6.27 -2.10
C VAL A 155 -4.96 -7.50 -1.82
N VAL A 156 -4.67 -8.20 -0.72
CA VAL A 156 -5.29 -9.47 -0.32
C VAL A 156 -6.81 -9.33 -0.24
N ASN A 157 -7.32 -8.29 0.41
CA ASN A 157 -8.75 -8.04 0.56
C ASN A 157 -9.52 -7.99 -0.76
N VAL A 158 -8.91 -7.46 -1.83
CA VAL A 158 -9.54 -7.44 -3.16
C VAL A 158 -9.61 -8.84 -3.75
N LEU A 159 -8.54 -9.65 -3.59
CA LEU A 159 -8.53 -11.04 -4.05
C LEU A 159 -9.54 -11.88 -3.28
N GLU A 160 -9.62 -11.73 -1.96
CA GLU A 160 -10.60 -12.43 -1.13
C GLU A 160 -12.04 -12.15 -1.58
N ALA A 161 -12.37 -10.89 -1.86
CA ALA A 161 -13.70 -10.54 -2.35
C ALA A 161 -14.00 -11.21 -3.69
N ILE A 162 -13.02 -11.27 -4.61
CA ILE A 162 -13.17 -11.95 -5.90
C ILE A 162 -13.33 -13.46 -5.70
N LEU A 163 -12.48 -14.08 -4.88
CA LEU A 163 -12.51 -15.53 -4.64
C LEU A 163 -13.80 -15.96 -3.94
N LYS A 164 -14.27 -15.20 -2.95
CA LYS A 164 -15.57 -15.44 -2.30
C LYS A 164 -16.71 -15.47 -3.30
N GLU A 165 -16.73 -14.55 -4.28
CA GLU A 165 -17.78 -14.55 -5.29
C GLU A 165 -17.64 -15.72 -6.28
N ILE A 166 -16.41 -16.14 -6.62
CA ILE A 166 -16.20 -17.35 -7.44
C ILE A 166 -16.77 -18.58 -6.75
N VAL A 167 -16.47 -18.79 -5.46
CA VAL A 167 -17.00 -19.90 -4.67
C VAL A 167 -18.53 -19.88 -4.63
N ARG A 168 -19.13 -18.70 -4.38
CA ARG A 168 -20.61 -18.54 -4.40
C ARG A 168 -21.25 -18.88 -5.75
N MET A 169 -20.49 -18.81 -6.83
CA MET A 169 -21.00 -19.18 -8.18
C MET A 169 -20.96 -20.69 -8.41
N GLU A 170 -20.02 -21.41 -7.76
CA GLU A 170 -19.89 -22.86 -7.88
C GLU A 170 -20.96 -23.60 -7.05
N ASP A 171 -21.44 -22.99 -5.96
CA ASP A 171 -22.45 -23.53 -5.07
C ASP A 171 -23.90 -23.45 -5.63
N LYS A 172 -24.07 -22.93 -6.85
CA LYS A 172 -25.37 -22.75 -7.54
C LYS A 172 -25.51 -23.66 -8.74
#